data_a79ec6f0de6740c6e56abf2df71e9cb8
#
_entry.id   a79ec6f0de6740c6e56abf2df71e9cb8
#
_cell.length_a   1.000
_cell.length_b   1.000
_cell.length_c   1.000
_cell.angle_alpha   90.00
_cell.angle_beta   90.00
_cell.angle_gamma   90.00
#
_symmetry.space_group_name_H-M   'P 1'
#
loop_
_entity.id
_entity.type
_entity.pdbx_description
1 polymer ?
#
loop_
_entity_poly.entity_id
_entity_poly.type
_entity_poly.pdbx_seq_one_letter_code
_entity_poly.pdbx_strand_id
1 'polypeptide(L)'
;SLLVTSGPPDSSLQVWQVSAEDSDVIKSVSAISTENGTGQPWAKIAATSSRAPWVLHGSRLNNVQITEVESKKNVYVSGSRSSEELSAVAFLDCNTLLVCCSKGQLCLADTRQPQGPLEAAPGPAGGQRWCMGVGHGPPNSQPVARLSSGGQLALTDLRKVSEPVACARCSVSSPGSSAEFLAVSWAPALEGCIAVSGFDGTVHVYETRSWDGSGREAEPLFVHKGHAFGGLDAGEGPPVVTAHTWHLQKPRTLLSAASDGSLHIWDWVPPRGS
;
A
#
# COMPACT_ATOMS: atom_id res chain seq x y z
N SER A 1 -10.40 20.25 1.48
CA SER A 1 -10.16 18.79 1.41
C SER A 1 -9.93 18.23 2.79
N LEU A 2 -10.29 16.95 3.01
CA LEU A 2 -9.98 16.22 4.24
C LEU A 2 -8.80 15.29 4.01
N LEU A 3 -7.92 15.21 5.00
CA LEU A 3 -6.81 14.27 5.07
C LEU A 3 -6.98 13.42 6.33
N VAL A 4 -6.74 12.12 6.25
CA VAL A 4 -6.73 11.23 7.41
C VAL A 4 -5.35 10.60 7.54
N THR A 5 -4.82 10.60 8.75
CA THR A 5 -3.51 10.01 9.06
C THR A 5 -3.63 8.97 10.16
N SER A 6 -2.78 7.95 10.11
CA SER A 6 -2.57 6.95 11.15
C SER A 6 -1.13 7.06 11.62
N GLY A 7 -0.90 7.05 12.91
CA GLY A 7 0.45 7.17 13.49
C GLY A 7 0.46 7.93 14.81
N PRO A 8 1.66 8.29 15.31
CA PRO A 8 1.78 8.98 16.59
C PRO A 8 0.92 10.26 16.65
N PRO A 9 0.56 10.73 17.87
CA PRO A 9 1.07 10.27 19.18
C PRO A 9 0.35 9.07 19.79
N ASP A 10 -0.78 8.66 19.22
CA ASP A 10 -1.59 7.56 19.73
C ASP A 10 -2.12 6.68 18.58
N SER A 11 -2.91 5.68 18.88
CA SER A 11 -3.48 4.76 17.90
C SER A 11 -4.71 5.31 17.17
N SER A 12 -5.19 6.51 17.49
CA SER A 12 -6.34 7.11 16.81
C SER A 12 -5.99 7.60 15.41
N LEU A 13 -6.99 7.65 14.53
CA LEU A 13 -6.84 8.29 13.24
C LEU A 13 -7.10 9.79 13.40
N GLN A 14 -6.16 10.60 12.95
CA GLN A 14 -6.31 12.06 12.98
C GLN A 14 -6.93 12.54 11.66
N VAL A 15 -7.95 13.39 11.77
CA VAL A 15 -8.63 14.01 10.62
C VAL A 15 -8.21 15.47 10.53
N TRP A 16 -7.69 15.86 9.38
CA TRP A 16 -7.17 17.19 9.12
C TRP A 16 -7.97 17.86 8.01
N GLN A 17 -8.18 19.15 8.12
CA GLN A 17 -8.71 19.96 7.04
C GLN A 17 -7.56 20.69 6.34
N VAL A 18 -7.49 20.52 5.02
CA VAL A 18 -6.58 21.25 4.14
C VAL A 18 -7.43 22.25 3.36
N SER A 19 -7.23 23.54 3.60
CA SER A 19 -7.92 24.61 2.89
C SER A 19 -7.18 24.96 1.60
N ALA A 20 -7.93 25.25 0.53
CA ALA A 20 -7.34 25.74 -0.72
C ALA A 20 -7.05 27.26 -0.66
N GLU A 21 -7.72 27.98 0.22
CA GLU A 21 -7.60 29.43 0.36
C GLU A 21 -6.53 29.86 1.37
N ASP A 22 -6.17 28.94 2.30
CA ASP A 22 -5.19 29.13 3.35
C ASP A 22 -4.18 27.96 3.27
N SER A 23 -3.34 27.96 2.25
CA SER A 23 -2.44 26.84 1.92
C SER A 23 -1.44 26.51 3.02
N ASP A 24 -1.22 27.43 3.97
CA ASP A 24 -0.21 27.28 5.01
C ASP A 24 -0.78 26.72 6.33
N VAL A 25 -2.08 26.43 6.40
CA VAL A 25 -2.70 25.99 7.64
C VAL A 25 -3.43 24.65 7.46
N ILE A 26 -2.80 23.57 7.92
CA ILE A 26 -3.46 22.28 8.11
C ILE A 26 -4.05 22.28 9.53
N LYS A 27 -5.39 22.19 9.64
CA LYS A 27 -6.09 22.20 10.93
C LYS A 27 -6.55 20.80 11.30
N SER A 28 -6.23 20.36 12.53
CA SER A 28 -6.86 19.16 13.09
C SER A 28 -8.34 19.44 13.35
N VAL A 29 -9.21 18.63 12.78
CA VAL A 29 -10.67 18.78 12.87
C VAL A 29 -11.25 17.81 13.88
N SER A 30 -10.79 16.57 13.85
CA SER A 30 -11.29 15.53 14.73
C SER A 30 -10.36 14.32 14.76
N ALA A 31 -10.65 13.38 15.66
CA ALA A 31 -10.02 12.07 15.70
C ALA A 31 -11.07 10.97 15.65
N ILE A 32 -10.71 9.83 15.08
CA ILE A 32 -11.50 8.60 15.06
C ILE A 32 -10.77 7.60 15.98
N SER A 33 -11.44 7.19 17.04
CA SER A 33 -10.88 6.21 17.97
C SER A 33 -10.76 4.85 17.28
N THR A 34 -9.62 4.18 17.49
CA THR A 34 -9.40 2.81 17.06
C THR A 34 -9.32 1.91 18.29
N GLU A 35 -9.72 0.65 18.17
CA GLU A 35 -9.63 -0.32 19.29
C GLU A 35 -8.19 -0.83 19.51
N ASN A 36 -7.20 -0.14 18.99
CA ASN A 36 -5.81 -0.52 19.12
C ASN A 36 -5.28 -0.12 20.49
N GLY A 37 -5.00 -1.08 21.34
CA GLY A 37 -4.26 -0.85 22.58
C GLY A 37 -2.81 -0.41 22.35
N THR A 38 -2.15 0.09 23.39
CA THR A 38 -0.71 0.42 23.37
C THR A 38 0.11 -0.79 22.97
N GLY A 39 1.02 -0.61 21.99
CA GLY A 39 1.88 -1.68 21.48
C GLY A 39 1.30 -2.47 20.30
N GLN A 40 0.13 -2.11 19.78
CA GLN A 40 -0.41 -2.68 18.55
C GLN A 40 0.18 -1.98 17.32
N PRO A 41 0.28 -2.67 16.15
CA PRO A 41 0.68 -2.03 14.92
C PRO A 41 -0.33 -0.93 14.55
N TRP A 42 0.17 0.15 13.93
CA TRP A 42 -0.69 1.23 13.48
C TRP A 42 -1.71 0.75 12.45
N ALA A 43 -2.91 1.33 12.49
CA ALA A 43 -3.96 0.99 11.55
C ALA A 43 -3.50 1.30 10.11
N LYS A 44 -3.71 0.34 9.21
CA LYS A 44 -3.68 0.60 7.77
C LYS A 44 -4.94 1.33 7.41
N ILE A 45 -4.86 2.29 6.49
CA ILE A 45 -5.98 3.15 6.11
C ILE A 45 -6.14 3.23 4.61
N ALA A 46 -7.38 3.32 4.16
CA ALA A 46 -7.75 3.72 2.80
C ALA A 46 -9.00 4.60 2.86
N ALA A 47 -9.14 5.53 1.95
CA ALA A 47 -10.25 6.47 1.93
C ALA A 47 -11.02 6.38 0.60
N THR A 48 -12.31 6.65 0.66
CA THR A 48 -13.15 6.85 -0.52
C THR A 48 -14.08 8.05 -0.30
N SER A 49 -14.38 8.75 -1.37
CA SER A 49 -15.27 9.92 -1.38
C SER A 49 -16.47 9.77 -2.32
N SER A 50 -16.77 8.52 -2.74
CA SER A 50 -17.81 8.27 -3.77
C SER A 50 -19.23 8.64 -3.34
N ARG A 51 -19.55 8.61 -2.04
CA ARG A 51 -20.87 8.99 -1.48
C ARG A 51 -20.74 9.88 -0.25
N ALA A 52 -19.91 9.48 0.69
CA ALA A 52 -19.54 10.18 1.90
C ALA A 52 -18.06 9.93 2.15
N PRO A 53 -17.35 10.77 2.90
CA PRO A 53 -15.96 10.53 3.24
C PRO A 53 -15.86 9.36 4.22
N TRP A 54 -15.61 8.18 3.68
CA TRP A 54 -15.42 6.95 4.45
C TRP A 54 -13.94 6.62 4.56
N VAL A 55 -13.55 6.13 5.74
CA VAL A 55 -12.22 5.61 6.01
C VAL A 55 -12.32 4.13 6.38
N LEU A 56 -11.71 3.29 5.57
CA LEU A 56 -11.44 1.89 5.87
C LEU A 56 -10.17 1.84 6.70
N HIS A 57 -10.20 1.19 7.84
CA HIS A 57 -9.05 1.08 8.71
C HIS A 57 -9.03 -0.21 9.53
N GLY A 58 -7.85 -0.58 10.00
CA GLY A 58 -7.62 -1.73 10.86
C GLY A 58 -6.13 -2.06 10.94
N SER A 59 -5.73 -2.73 12.00
CA SER A 59 -4.38 -3.27 12.19
C SER A 59 -4.35 -4.79 12.11
N ARG A 60 -5.49 -5.42 12.36
CA ARG A 60 -5.71 -6.87 12.33
C ARG A 60 -7.00 -7.19 11.60
N LEU A 61 -7.13 -8.44 11.14
CA LEU A 61 -8.27 -8.87 10.35
C LEU A 61 -9.61 -8.80 11.13
N ASN A 62 -9.56 -8.99 12.45
CA ASN A 62 -10.74 -8.92 13.32
C ASN A 62 -11.16 -7.49 13.70
N ASN A 63 -10.34 -6.48 13.43
CA ASN A 63 -10.67 -5.08 13.72
C ASN A 63 -10.77 -4.20 12.46
N VAL A 64 -10.92 -4.81 11.29
CA VAL A 64 -11.21 -4.07 10.04
C VAL A 64 -12.59 -3.43 10.14
N GLN A 65 -12.64 -2.13 9.92
CA GLN A 65 -13.89 -1.38 9.95
C GLN A 65 -13.88 -0.20 8.98
N ILE A 66 -15.07 0.24 8.60
CA ILE A 66 -15.28 1.47 7.83
C ILE A 66 -15.99 2.45 8.74
N THR A 67 -15.41 3.64 8.88
CA THR A 67 -15.98 4.73 9.67
C THR A 67 -16.28 5.91 8.75
N GLU A 68 -17.48 6.47 8.87
CA GLU A 68 -17.83 7.73 8.23
C GLU A 68 -17.16 8.89 8.98
N VAL A 69 -16.40 9.72 8.27
CA VAL A 69 -15.53 10.73 8.90
C VAL A 69 -16.33 11.80 9.65
N GLU A 70 -17.47 12.22 9.10
CA GLU A 70 -18.29 13.31 9.68
C GLU A 70 -19.06 12.84 10.91
N SER A 71 -19.79 11.74 10.80
CA SER A 71 -20.63 11.23 11.90
C SER A 71 -19.86 10.38 12.90
N LYS A 72 -18.65 9.91 12.55
CA LYS A 72 -17.82 8.95 13.31
C LYS A 72 -18.52 7.62 13.57
N LYS A 73 -19.53 7.29 12.78
CA LYS A 73 -20.26 6.03 12.89
C LYS A 73 -19.59 4.94 12.07
N ASN A 74 -19.52 3.75 12.63
CA ASN A 74 -19.08 2.59 11.89
C ASN A 74 -20.16 2.15 10.91
N VAL A 75 -19.82 2.15 9.62
CA VAL A 75 -20.69 1.71 8.52
C VAL A 75 -20.52 0.20 8.28
N TYR A 76 -19.31 -0.31 8.54
CA TYR A 76 -18.97 -1.72 8.42
C TYR A 76 -18.01 -2.11 9.53
N VAL A 77 -18.16 -3.32 10.05
CA VAL A 77 -17.25 -3.95 11.01
C VAL A 77 -17.05 -5.41 10.58
N SER A 78 -15.80 -5.84 10.51
CA SER A 78 -15.46 -7.22 10.16
C SER A 78 -16.00 -8.22 11.15
N GLY A 79 -16.63 -9.30 10.65
CA GLY A 79 -17.03 -10.47 11.44
C GLY A 79 -15.91 -11.50 11.65
N SER A 80 -14.69 -11.23 11.18
CA SER A 80 -13.56 -12.14 11.32
C SER A 80 -13.14 -12.30 12.78
N ARG A 81 -12.79 -13.53 13.16
CA ARG A 81 -12.17 -13.83 14.46
C ARG A 81 -10.65 -13.93 14.40
N SER A 82 -10.07 -13.82 13.20
CA SER A 82 -8.63 -13.93 13.01
C SER A 82 -7.92 -12.68 13.50
N SER A 83 -6.88 -12.84 14.30
CA SER A 83 -6.01 -11.78 14.78
C SER A 83 -4.79 -11.56 13.87
N GLU A 84 -4.81 -12.04 12.63
CA GLU A 84 -3.71 -11.82 11.68
C GLU A 84 -3.50 -10.33 11.42
N GLU A 85 -2.22 -9.94 11.40
CA GLU A 85 -1.80 -8.55 11.16
C GLU A 85 -2.05 -8.16 9.70
N LEU A 86 -2.54 -6.94 9.49
CA LEU A 86 -2.74 -6.37 8.16
C LEU A 86 -1.47 -5.71 7.65
N SER A 87 -1.22 -5.87 6.36
CA SER A 87 -0.18 -5.14 5.65
C SER A 87 -0.74 -4.02 4.76
N ALA A 88 -1.94 -4.20 4.20
CA ALA A 88 -2.59 -3.20 3.38
C ALA A 88 -4.10 -3.38 3.36
N VAL A 89 -4.81 -2.27 3.11
CA VAL A 89 -6.26 -2.23 2.89
C VAL A 89 -6.56 -1.33 1.71
N ALA A 90 -7.62 -1.64 0.95
CA ALA A 90 -8.04 -0.84 -0.20
C ALA A 90 -9.55 -0.93 -0.42
N PHE A 91 -10.16 0.12 -0.95
CA PHE A 91 -11.46 0.05 -1.59
C PHE A 91 -11.28 -0.35 -3.05
N LEU A 92 -12.03 -1.32 -3.52
CA LEU A 92 -12.13 -1.67 -4.94
C LEU A 92 -13.24 -0.87 -5.62
N ASP A 93 -14.33 -0.68 -4.90
CA ASP A 93 -15.46 0.18 -5.26
C ASP A 93 -16.17 0.67 -3.99
N CYS A 94 -17.36 1.28 -4.15
CA CYS A 94 -18.12 1.82 -3.01
C CYS A 94 -18.67 0.74 -2.04
N ASN A 95 -18.65 -0.54 -2.43
CA ASN A 95 -19.21 -1.63 -1.62
C ASN A 95 -18.20 -2.75 -1.35
N THR A 96 -17.10 -2.81 -2.09
CA THR A 96 -16.15 -3.91 -2.02
C THR A 96 -14.81 -3.43 -1.50
N LEU A 97 -14.29 -4.09 -0.50
CA LEU A 97 -12.97 -3.85 0.05
C LEU A 97 -12.06 -5.06 -0.12
N LEU A 98 -10.79 -4.78 -0.25
CA LEU A 98 -9.70 -5.77 -0.31
C LEU A 98 -8.75 -5.53 0.84
N VAL A 99 -8.39 -6.60 1.53
CA VAL A 99 -7.47 -6.59 2.65
C VAL A 99 -6.35 -7.58 2.37
N CYS A 100 -5.11 -7.18 2.64
CA CYS A 100 -3.95 -8.05 2.59
C CYS A 100 -3.40 -8.26 4.00
N CYS A 101 -3.27 -9.51 4.42
CA CYS A 101 -2.59 -9.87 5.65
C CYS A 101 -1.07 -9.85 5.47
N SER A 102 -0.33 -9.68 6.55
CA SER A 102 1.15 -9.65 6.51
C SER A 102 1.77 -10.94 5.95
N LYS A 103 1.06 -12.06 5.99
CA LYS A 103 1.46 -13.34 5.36
C LYS A 103 1.06 -13.46 3.89
N GLY A 104 0.51 -12.40 3.28
CA GLY A 104 0.17 -12.37 1.86
C GLY A 104 -1.22 -12.95 1.52
N GLN A 105 -2.03 -13.32 2.50
CA GLN A 105 -3.41 -13.71 2.28
C GLN A 105 -4.22 -12.49 1.83
N LEU A 106 -5.02 -12.65 0.77
CA LEU A 106 -5.98 -11.67 0.31
C LEU A 106 -7.38 -12.02 0.81
N CYS A 107 -8.09 -11.03 1.34
CA CYS A 107 -9.45 -11.18 1.81
C CYS A 107 -10.35 -10.13 1.17
N LEU A 108 -11.45 -10.57 0.57
CA LEU A 108 -12.50 -9.72 0.00
C LEU A 108 -13.68 -9.62 0.95
N ALA A 109 -14.28 -8.44 1.06
CA ALA A 109 -15.53 -8.25 1.77
C ALA A 109 -16.48 -7.33 1.01
N ASP A 110 -17.77 -7.63 1.11
CA ASP A 110 -18.85 -6.77 0.63
C ASP A 110 -19.46 -6.02 1.82
N THR A 111 -19.43 -4.71 1.79
CA THR A 111 -19.93 -3.85 2.88
C THR A 111 -21.44 -3.96 3.08
N ARG A 112 -22.17 -4.48 2.09
CA ARG A 112 -23.63 -4.75 2.17
C ARG A 112 -23.95 -6.00 2.99
N GLN A 113 -22.94 -6.83 3.25
CA GLN A 113 -23.04 -8.02 4.09
C GLN A 113 -22.27 -7.82 5.40
N PRO A 114 -22.76 -6.98 6.32
CA PRO A 114 -22.09 -6.75 7.59
C PRO A 114 -21.99 -8.10 8.34
N GLN A 115 -20.81 -8.38 8.86
CA GLN A 115 -20.46 -9.64 9.53
C GLN A 115 -20.39 -10.88 8.62
N GLY A 116 -20.46 -10.73 7.30
CA GLY A 116 -20.15 -11.82 6.37
C GLY A 116 -18.70 -12.31 6.55
N PRO A 117 -18.43 -13.60 6.33
CA PRO A 117 -17.06 -14.09 6.31
C PRO A 117 -16.30 -13.38 5.21
N LEU A 118 -15.07 -12.95 5.51
CA LEU A 118 -14.15 -12.48 4.50
C LEU A 118 -13.82 -13.67 3.59
N GLU A 119 -14.10 -13.56 2.30
CA GLU A 119 -13.66 -14.56 1.33
C GLU A 119 -12.15 -14.48 1.23
N ALA A 120 -11.47 -15.50 1.74
CA ALA A 120 -10.04 -15.52 1.85
C ALA A 120 -9.41 -16.42 0.79
N ALA A 121 -8.50 -15.87 0.00
CA ALA A 121 -7.59 -16.66 -0.82
C ALA A 121 -6.36 -17.05 0.02
N PRO A 122 -5.87 -18.30 -0.10
CA PRO A 122 -4.70 -18.73 0.65
C PRO A 122 -3.49 -17.84 0.32
N GLY A 123 -2.72 -17.50 1.35
CA GLY A 123 -1.46 -16.79 1.18
C GLY A 123 -0.39 -17.68 0.56
N PRO A 124 0.66 -17.09 -0.05
CA PRO A 124 1.80 -17.85 -0.51
C PRO A 124 2.49 -18.57 0.66
N ALA A 125 3.01 -19.77 0.41
CA ALA A 125 3.78 -20.50 1.39
C ALA A 125 5.12 -19.79 1.69
N GLY A 126 5.49 -19.71 2.99
CA GLY A 126 6.75 -19.10 3.41
C GLY A 126 6.57 -18.06 4.51
N GLY A 127 7.56 -17.89 5.39
CA GLY A 127 7.52 -16.96 6.52
C GLY A 127 7.79 -15.48 6.16
N GLN A 128 7.59 -15.08 4.91
CA GLN A 128 7.85 -13.72 4.43
C GLN A 128 6.69 -12.80 4.74
N ARG A 129 7.01 -11.52 4.97
CA ARG A 129 6.00 -10.46 5.01
C ARG A 129 5.64 -10.03 3.60
N TRP A 130 4.38 -9.68 3.40
CA TRP A 130 3.83 -9.25 2.12
C TRP A 130 3.12 -7.91 2.25
N CYS A 131 3.20 -7.09 1.23
CA CYS A 131 2.37 -5.91 1.04
C CYS A 131 1.58 -6.01 -0.27
N MET A 132 0.67 -5.06 -0.51
CA MET A 132 -0.24 -5.07 -1.64
C MET A 132 -0.38 -3.67 -2.23
N GLY A 133 -0.45 -3.59 -3.56
CA GLY A 133 -0.89 -2.41 -4.31
C GLY A 133 -2.01 -2.79 -5.27
N VAL A 134 -3.08 -2.01 -5.29
CA VAL A 134 -4.21 -2.17 -6.20
C VAL A 134 -4.07 -1.19 -7.35
N GLY A 135 -4.19 -1.68 -8.58
CA GLY A 135 -4.17 -0.87 -9.78
C GLY A 135 -5.52 -0.24 -10.11
N HIS A 136 -5.49 0.70 -11.04
CA HIS A 136 -6.71 1.30 -11.57
C HIS A 136 -7.35 0.40 -12.63
N GLY A 137 -8.67 0.38 -12.69
CA GLY A 137 -9.43 -0.38 -13.66
C GLY A 137 -10.89 -0.46 -13.27
N PRO A 138 -11.75 -1.02 -14.15
CA PRO A 138 -13.14 -1.31 -13.81
C PRO A 138 -13.22 -2.23 -12.59
N PRO A 139 -14.28 -2.15 -11.79
CA PRO A 139 -14.52 -3.10 -10.70
C PRO A 139 -14.35 -4.55 -11.17
N ASN A 140 -13.75 -5.40 -10.34
CA ASN A 140 -13.43 -6.80 -10.61
C ASN A 140 -12.35 -7.08 -11.68
N SER A 141 -11.80 -6.07 -12.34
CA SER A 141 -10.65 -6.23 -13.26
C SER A 141 -9.43 -5.42 -12.84
N GLN A 142 -9.45 -4.85 -11.65
CA GLN A 142 -8.29 -4.14 -11.09
C GLN A 142 -7.17 -5.13 -10.81
N PRO A 143 -5.97 -4.89 -11.35
CA PRO A 143 -4.82 -5.74 -11.08
C PRO A 143 -4.33 -5.51 -9.65
N VAL A 144 -4.03 -6.60 -8.96
CA VAL A 144 -3.45 -6.56 -7.63
C VAL A 144 -2.02 -7.07 -7.70
N ALA A 145 -1.07 -6.25 -7.27
CA ALA A 145 0.31 -6.67 -7.08
C ALA A 145 0.57 -6.93 -5.59
N ARG A 146 1.18 -8.07 -5.29
CA ARG A 146 1.70 -8.38 -3.96
C ARG A 146 3.22 -8.45 -4.02
N LEU A 147 3.88 -7.90 -3.03
CA LEU A 147 5.33 -7.90 -2.90
C LEU A 147 5.73 -8.51 -1.56
N SER A 148 6.65 -9.46 -1.59
CA SER A 148 7.19 -10.08 -0.39
C SER A 148 8.49 -9.41 0.08
N SER A 149 8.82 -9.59 1.37
CA SER A 149 10.12 -9.17 1.93
C SER A 149 11.32 -9.89 1.32
N GLY A 150 11.11 -10.98 0.60
CA GLY A 150 12.13 -11.67 -0.19
C GLY A 150 12.22 -11.22 -1.65
N GLY A 151 11.53 -10.14 -2.03
CA GLY A 151 11.54 -9.62 -3.40
C GLY A 151 10.64 -10.39 -4.39
N GLN A 152 9.80 -11.29 -3.93
CA GLN A 152 8.84 -11.97 -4.80
C GLN A 152 7.68 -11.05 -5.12
N LEU A 153 7.31 -10.94 -6.39
CA LEU A 153 6.14 -10.24 -6.90
C LEU A 153 5.13 -11.25 -7.43
N ALA A 154 3.87 -11.07 -7.07
CA ALA A 154 2.76 -11.87 -7.55
C ALA A 154 1.63 -10.96 -8.03
N LEU A 155 1.23 -11.09 -9.28
CA LEU A 155 0.10 -10.38 -9.86
C LEU A 155 -1.15 -11.26 -9.75
N THR A 156 -2.24 -10.72 -9.26
CA THR A 156 -3.49 -11.44 -9.03
C THR A 156 -4.63 -10.74 -9.74
N ASP A 157 -5.46 -11.51 -10.43
CA ASP A 157 -6.75 -11.06 -10.96
C ASP A 157 -7.82 -11.35 -9.89
N LEU A 158 -8.59 -10.33 -9.52
CA LEU A 158 -9.64 -10.44 -8.50
C LEU A 158 -10.78 -11.39 -8.88
N ARG A 159 -10.92 -11.72 -10.16
CA ARG A 159 -11.87 -12.74 -10.63
C ARG A 159 -11.42 -14.17 -10.29
N LYS A 160 -10.10 -14.35 -10.05
CA LYS A 160 -9.49 -15.63 -9.69
C LYS A 160 -8.39 -15.42 -8.64
N VAL A 161 -8.79 -15.02 -7.44
CA VAL A 161 -7.85 -14.68 -6.34
C VAL A 161 -7.02 -15.84 -5.82
N SER A 162 -7.39 -17.10 -6.14
CA SER A 162 -6.73 -18.31 -5.64
C SER A 162 -5.30 -18.51 -6.17
N GLU A 163 -5.02 -18.01 -7.38
CA GLU A 163 -3.73 -18.20 -8.05
C GLU A 163 -3.26 -16.89 -8.67
N PRO A 164 -1.95 -16.58 -8.60
CA PRO A 164 -1.39 -15.45 -9.32
C PRO A 164 -1.45 -15.71 -10.83
N VAL A 165 -1.75 -14.68 -11.61
CA VAL A 165 -1.71 -14.74 -13.09
C VAL A 165 -0.30 -14.59 -13.62
N ALA A 166 0.58 -13.93 -12.87
CA ALA A 166 1.99 -13.77 -13.20
C ALA A 166 2.84 -13.60 -11.94
N CYS A 167 4.08 -14.00 -12.00
CA CYS A 167 5.05 -13.89 -10.93
C CYS A 167 6.38 -13.37 -11.46
N ALA A 168 7.09 -12.63 -10.62
CA ALA A 168 8.45 -12.18 -10.89
C ALA A 168 9.24 -12.07 -9.58
N ARG A 169 10.54 -11.89 -9.69
CA ARG A 169 11.42 -11.59 -8.55
C ARG A 169 12.15 -10.28 -8.81
N CYS A 170 12.10 -9.36 -7.84
CA CYS A 170 12.94 -8.18 -7.85
C CYS A 170 14.39 -8.56 -7.52
N SER A 171 15.32 -7.93 -8.23
CA SER A 171 16.74 -7.93 -7.87
C SER A 171 16.92 -6.96 -6.71
N VAL A 172 16.82 -7.44 -5.48
CA VAL A 172 17.00 -6.61 -4.27
C VAL A 172 18.24 -7.05 -3.52
N SER A 173 19.08 -6.06 -3.16
CA SER A 173 20.27 -6.26 -2.36
C SER A 173 19.86 -6.57 -0.93
N SER A 174 19.89 -7.82 -0.53
CA SER A 174 19.59 -8.33 0.81
C SER A 174 18.21 -7.94 1.35
N PRO A 175 17.38 -8.89 1.76
CA PRO A 175 16.18 -8.57 2.50
C PRO A 175 16.60 -8.00 3.85
N GLY A 176 16.64 -6.66 3.94
CA GLY A 176 16.90 -5.97 5.19
C GLY A 176 15.84 -6.35 6.22
N SER A 177 16.19 -6.28 7.49
CA SER A 177 15.33 -6.60 8.63
C SER A 177 14.05 -5.75 8.75
N SER A 178 13.91 -4.70 7.96
CA SER A 178 12.76 -3.78 8.01
C SER A 178 11.77 -4.00 6.87
N ALA A 179 11.09 -5.14 6.87
CA ALA A 179 9.94 -5.38 5.99
C ALA A 179 8.74 -4.41 6.27
N GLU A 180 8.92 -3.46 7.15
CA GLU A 180 7.90 -2.49 7.58
C GLU A 180 7.56 -1.49 6.47
N PHE A 181 8.54 -1.09 5.67
CA PHE A 181 8.39 -0.06 4.63
C PHE A 181 8.16 -0.62 3.23
N LEU A 182 7.97 -1.95 3.11
CA LEU A 182 7.68 -2.54 1.82
C LEU A 182 6.48 -1.88 1.16
N ALA A 183 6.67 -1.43 -0.05
CA ALA A 183 5.62 -0.79 -0.84
C ALA A 183 5.68 -1.23 -2.30
N VAL A 184 4.51 -1.50 -2.86
CA VAL A 184 4.28 -1.71 -4.28
C VAL A 184 3.08 -0.89 -4.72
N SER A 185 3.20 -0.14 -5.80
CA SER A 185 2.13 0.71 -6.32
C SER A 185 2.06 0.66 -7.84
N TRP A 186 0.85 0.64 -8.37
CA TRP A 186 0.59 0.73 -9.80
C TRP A 186 0.65 2.19 -10.27
N ALA A 187 1.23 2.40 -11.44
CA ALA A 187 1.20 3.71 -12.09
C ALA A 187 -0.23 4.02 -12.57
N PRO A 188 -0.83 5.16 -12.18
CA PRO A 188 -2.21 5.47 -12.55
C PRO A 188 -2.38 5.81 -14.04
N ALA A 189 -1.33 6.29 -14.68
CA ALA A 189 -1.36 6.75 -16.08
C ALA A 189 -0.46 5.92 -17.03
N LEU A 190 0.15 4.83 -16.54
CA LEU A 190 0.95 3.90 -17.34
C LEU A 190 0.47 2.47 -17.09
N GLU A 191 -0.19 1.90 -18.09
CA GLU A 191 -0.69 0.54 -18.01
C GLU A 191 0.46 -0.47 -17.86
N GLY A 192 0.32 -1.39 -16.92
CA GLY A 192 1.30 -2.45 -16.68
C GLY A 192 2.59 -2.00 -15.98
N CYS A 193 2.69 -0.76 -15.50
CA CYS A 193 3.84 -0.29 -14.76
C CYS A 193 3.59 -0.28 -13.25
N ILE A 194 4.58 -0.77 -12.49
CA ILE A 194 4.59 -0.73 -11.02
C ILE A 194 5.88 -0.11 -10.50
N ALA A 195 5.80 0.51 -9.32
CA ALA A 195 6.96 0.92 -8.55
C ALA A 195 7.06 0.07 -7.27
N VAL A 196 8.29 -0.22 -6.86
CA VAL A 196 8.64 -1.05 -5.71
C VAL A 196 9.70 -0.34 -4.89
N SER A 197 9.55 -0.33 -3.56
CA SER A 197 10.52 0.22 -2.62
C SER A 197 10.45 -0.45 -1.24
N GLY A 198 11.29 0.00 -0.31
CA GLY A 198 11.27 -0.43 1.08
C GLY A 198 12.33 -1.47 1.44
N PHE A 199 13.22 -1.81 0.51
CA PHE A 199 14.36 -2.71 0.76
C PHE A 199 15.62 -1.94 1.14
N ASP A 200 15.83 -0.81 0.47
CA ASP A 200 17.00 0.07 0.61
C ASP A 200 16.64 1.51 0.20
N GLY A 201 17.62 2.35 -0.06
CA GLY A 201 17.46 3.74 -0.52
C GLY A 201 17.08 3.86 -1.99
N THR A 202 16.49 2.84 -2.61
CA THR A 202 16.14 2.85 -4.04
C THR A 202 14.64 2.64 -4.29
N VAL A 203 14.15 3.17 -5.41
CA VAL A 203 12.83 2.86 -5.95
C VAL A 203 13.02 2.24 -7.33
N HIS A 204 12.46 1.05 -7.53
CA HIS A 204 12.54 0.32 -8.79
C HIS A 204 11.22 0.44 -9.55
N VAL A 205 11.28 0.73 -10.84
CA VAL A 205 10.11 0.74 -11.74
C VAL A 205 10.19 -0.46 -12.68
N TYR A 206 9.11 -1.23 -12.76
CA TYR A 206 9.01 -2.43 -13.59
C TYR A 206 7.86 -2.33 -14.58
N GLU A 207 8.00 -3.00 -15.73
CA GLU A 207 6.90 -3.34 -16.62
C GLU A 207 6.48 -4.79 -16.39
N THR A 208 5.18 -5.02 -16.23
CA THR A 208 4.64 -6.33 -15.84
C THR A 208 4.09 -7.16 -17.01
N ARG A 209 3.97 -6.57 -18.22
CA ARG A 209 3.31 -7.21 -19.38
C ARG A 209 4.04 -8.47 -19.88
N SER A 210 5.35 -8.51 -19.69
CA SER A 210 6.19 -9.65 -20.09
C SER A 210 6.26 -10.77 -19.05
N TRP A 211 5.64 -10.58 -17.88
CA TRP A 211 5.70 -11.55 -16.81
C TRP A 211 4.75 -12.71 -17.04
N ASP A 212 5.19 -13.88 -16.64
CA ASP A 212 4.45 -15.15 -16.70
C ASP A 212 4.42 -15.84 -15.31
N GLY A 213 3.97 -17.07 -15.26
CA GLY A 213 3.94 -17.87 -14.03
C GLY A 213 5.30 -18.40 -13.57
N SER A 214 6.41 -18.12 -14.28
CA SER A 214 7.72 -18.75 -14.02
C SER A 214 8.45 -18.18 -12.80
N GLY A 215 8.08 -16.97 -12.33
CA GLY A 215 8.75 -16.31 -11.21
C GLY A 215 10.20 -15.93 -11.46
N ARG A 216 10.55 -15.65 -12.72
CA ARG A 216 11.91 -15.24 -13.11
C ARG A 216 12.28 -13.88 -12.52
N GLU A 217 13.57 -13.63 -12.47
CA GLU A 217 14.08 -12.30 -12.13
C GLU A 217 13.63 -11.29 -13.19
N ALA A 218 13.06 -10.17 -12.72
CA ALA A 218 12.62 -9.07 -13.56
C ALA A 218 13.68 -7.96 -13.56
N GLU A 219 14.04 -7.48 -14.74
CA GLU A 219 14.88 -6.31 -14.88
C GLU A 219 14.02 -5.04 -14.73
N PRO A 220 14.42 -4.08 -13.87
CA PRO A 220 13.69 -2.82 -13.76
C PRO A 220 13.90 -1.95 -15.00
N LEU A 221 12.83 -1.29 -15.46
CA LEU A 221 12.91 -0.25 -16.48
C LEU A 221 13.74 0.95 -16.01
N PHE A 222 13.68 1.24 -14.71
CA PHE A 222 14.40 2.35 -14.10
C PHE A 222 14.63 2.08 -12.60
N VAL A 223 15.76 2.57 -12.08
CA VAL A 223 16.09 2.54 -10.66
C VAL A 223 16.46 3.95 -10.21
N HIS A 224 15.62 4.53 -9.35
CA HIS A 224 15.96 5.77 -8.67
C HIS A 224 16.86 5.46 -7.47
N LYS A 225 18.08 6.01 -7.49
CA LYS A 225 19.10 5.79 -6.44
C LYS A 225 19.38 7.04 -5.61
N GLY A 226 18.58 8.09 -5.75
CA GLY A 226 18.84 9.39 -5.12
C GLY A 226 19.01 9.33 -3.61
N HIS A 227 18.17 8.57 -2.93
CA HIS A 227 18.25 8.41 -1.47
C HIS A 227 19.46 7.58 -1.00
N ALA A 228 20.00 6.71 -1.85
CA ALA A 228 21.18 5.90 -1.50
C ALA A 228 22.47 6.74 -1.34
N PHE A 229 22.49 7.99 -1.81
CA PHE A 229 23.60 8.91 -1.68
C PHE A 229 23.47 9.89 -0.49
N GLY A 230 22.33 9.89 0.19
CA GLY A 230 22.11 10.63 1.44
C GLY A 230 22.74 9.94 2.65
N GLY A 231 23.25 10.72 3.59
CA GLY A 231 23.55 10.21 4.95
C GLY A 231 24.79 9.35 5.11
N LEU A 232 25.96 9.81 4.61
CA LEU A 232 27.25 9.25 5.06
C LEU A 232 27.76 9.86 6.36
N ASP A 233 26.93 10.67 7.06
CA ASP A 233 27.29 11.25 8.33
C ASP A 233 26.97 10.28 9.48
N ALA A 234 28.06 9.74 10.02
CA ALA A 234 28.22 9.16 11.36
C ALA A 234 27.11 8.23 11.91
N GLY A 235 27.17 6.95 11.59
CA GLY A 235 26.71 5.90 12.53
C GLY A 235 25.33 5.32 12.29
N GLU A 236 24.49 5.88 11.44
CA GLU A 236 23.24 5.29 10.98
C GLU A 236 23.48 4.53 9.67
N GLY A 237 22.83 3.37 9.52
CA GLY A 237 22.91 2.56 8.29
C GLY A 237 22.42 3.35 7.06
N PRO A 238 22.57 2.80 5.84
CA PRO A 238 22.09 3.45 4.63
C PRO A 238 20.59 3.74 4.72
N PRO A 239 20.11 4.90 4.21
CA PRO A 239 18.71 5.26 4.27
C PRO A 239 17.84 4.25 3.52
N VAL A 240 16.63 4.03 4.02
CA VAL A 240 15.63 3.16 3.39
C VAL A 240 14.48 4.01 2.90
N VAL A 241 14.00 3.77 1.68
CA VAL A 241 12.79 4.43 1.17
C VAL A 241 11.59 3.96 2.01
N THR A 242 10.94 4.88 2.70
CA THR A 242 9.81 4.60 3.60
C THR A 242 8.46 4.72 2.91
N ALA A 243 8.37 5.52 1.85
CA ALA A 243 7.16 5.69 1.06
C ALA A 243 7.48 6.16 -0.36
N HIS A 244 6.63 5.80 -1.31
CA HIS A 244 6.60 6.40 -2.64
C HIS A 244 5.17 6.52 -3.15
N THR A 245 4.94 7.46 -4.06
CA THR A 245 3.67 7.63 -4.75
C THR A 245 3.86 8.16 -6.16
N TRP A 246 2.97 7.76 -7.06
CA TRP A 246 2.91 8.26 -8.42
C TRP A 246 2.17 9.60 -8.49
N HIS A 247 2.60 10.46 -9.39
CA HIS A 247 1.80 11.61 -9.76
C HIS A 247 0.60 11.18 -10.60
N LEU A 248 -0.60 11.62 -10.24
CA LEU A 248 -1.84 11.13 -10.86
C LEU A 248 -1.96 11.46 -12.36
N GLN A 249 -1.40 12.60 -12.80
CA GLN A 249 -1.54 13.10 -14.17
C GLN A 249 -0.24 13.06 -14.98
N LYS A 250 0.92 12.99 -14.32
CA LYS A 250 2.22 12.90 -14.98
C LYS A 250 2.70 11.46 -14.94
N PRO A 251 2.65 10.74 -16.08
CA PRO A 251 2.76 9.27 -16.08
C PRO A 251 4.09 8.72 -15.57
N ARG A 252 5.15 9.51 -15.60
CA ARG A 252 6.51 9.07 -15.23
C ARG A 252 7.10 9.85 -14.06
N THR A 253 6.27 10.55 -13.31
CA THR A 253 6.68 11.35 -12.14
C THR A 253 6.32 10.60 -10.87
N LEU A 254 7.28 10.47 -9.96
CA LEU A 254 7.11 9.92 -8.63
C LEU A 254 7.60 10.89 -7.56
N LEU A 255 7.01 10.75 -6.39
CA LEU A 255 7.49 11.30 -5.13
C LEU A 255 7.95 10.13 -4.26
N SER A 256 9.11 10.25 -3.64
CA SER A 256 9.61 9.27 -2.67
C SER A 256 10.21 9.95 -1.44
N ALA A 257 10.08 9.31 -0.30
CA ALA A 257 10.62 9.73 1.00
C ALA A 257 11.47 8.61 1.60
N ALA A 258 12.50 8.96 2.35
CA ALA A 258 13.37 7.98 3.01
C ALA A 258 13.53 8.25 4.52
N SER A 259 14.11 7.29 5.22
CA SER A 259 14.27 7.29 6.68
C SER A 259 15.18 8.40 7.21
N ASP A 260 16.03 8.97 6.37
CA ASP A 260 16.87 10.13 6.67
C ASP A 260 16.13 11.49 6.57
N GLY A 261 14.82 11.46 6.28
CA GLY A 261 13.99 12.65 6.08
C GLY A 261 14.10 13.26 4.68
N SER A 262 14.88 12.68 3.77
CA SER A 262 14.98 13.17 2.39
C SER A 262 13.67 12.94 1.61
N LEU A 263 13.32 13.90 0.76
CA LEU A 263 12.14 13.89 -0.08
C LEU A 263 12.54 14.21 -1.51
N HIS A 264 12.26 13.31 -2.44
CA HIS A 264 12.61 13.47 -3.85
C HIS A 264 11.37 13.45 -4.72
N ILE A 265 11.29 14.42 -5.65
CA ILE A 265 10.36 14.41 -6.80
C ILE A 265 11.20 14.19 -8.04
N TRP A 266 10.88 13.16 -8.81
CA TRP A 266 11.71 12.79 -9.95
C TRP A 266 10.90 12.23 -11.12
N ASP A 267 11.41 12.46 -12.32
CA ASP A 267 10.90 11.91 -13.57
C ASP A 267 11.89 10.86 -14.10
N TRP A 268 11.37 9.87 -14.80
CA TRP A 268 12.20 8.85 -15.43
C TRP A 268 11.88 8.68 -16.92
N VAL A 269 12.88 8.21 -17.65
CA VAL A 269 12.77 7.94 -19.09
C VAL A 269 13.13 6.47 -19.30
N PRO A 270 12.34 5.72 -20.09
CA PRO A 270 12.69 4.33 -20.40
C PRO A 270 14.01 4.30 -21.18
N PRO A 271 14.80 3.21 -21.08
CA PRO A 271 15.97 3.01 -21.90
C PRO A 271 15.62 3.17 -23.37
N ARG A 272 16.52 3.82 -24.14
CA ARG A 272 16.33 3.92 -25.59
C ARG A 272 16.43 2.53 -26.19
N GLY A 273 15.34 1.99 -26.76
CA GLY A 273 15.35 0.72 -27.51
C GLY A 273 14.53 -0.41 -26.90
N SER A 274 13.58 -0.10 -26.02
CA SER A 274 12.55 -1.07 -25.60
C SER A 274 11.24 -0.78 -26.32
#